data_d3da2b0547252c2cd8b915f8fa0def7e
#
_entry.id   d3da2b0547252c2cd8b915f8fa0def7e
#
_cell.length_a   1.000
_cell.length_b   1.000
_cell.length_c   1.000
_cell.angle_alpha   90.00
_cell.angle_beta   90.00
_cell.angle_gamma   90.00
#
_symmetry.space_group_name_H-M   'P 1'
#
loop_
_entity.id
_entity.type
_entity.pdbx_description
1 polymer ?
#
loop_
_entity_poly.entity_id
_entity_poly.type
_entity_poly.pdbx_seq_one_letter_code
_entity_poly.pdbx_strand_id
1 'polypeptide(L)'
;MDVEKNVASKKPTVFISYCQRDCNAYADDLETELSDYFTVKRDKSKLIPNDDIYDFMAEIANEDYVVIVLTEGYVKSKNCMLEMAYLAEQEDWSEKAMILVIDETIYCINRKIEILEYWKAQKKQNDLLIEKESVGKDILNQEKEYLECINKRLEFFLLGISRRLNPSQITIVNELTRKARNYKRDENPAIVEGEQRVKDYLKNNGEKTMTEITDELNMSKASSTRVVRKLLDSAELEQIYGSGTHKTYRLRDK
;
A
#
# COMPACT_ATOMS: atom_id res chain seq x y z
N MET A 1 26.81 -21.20 30.36
CA MET A 1 26.52 -19.77 30.20
C MET A 1 25.90 -19.63 28.83
N ASP A 2 24.57 -19.81 28.78
CA ASP A 2 23.81 -19.73 27.57
C ASP A 2 23.58 -18.24 27.22
N VAL A 3 24.20 -17.83 26.13
CA VAL A 3 23.93 -16.50 25.56
C VAL A 3 22.60 -16.64 24.84
N GLU A 4 21.52 -16.30 25.53
CA GLU A 4 20.21 -16.04 24.88
C GLU A 4 20.42 -14.97 23.80
N LYS A 5 20.45 -15.40 22.54
CA LYS A 5 20.31 -14.49 21.40
C LYS A 5 18.92 -13.86 21.50
N ASN A 6 18.89 -12.65 22.01
CA ASN A 6 17.74 -11.79 21.99
C ASN A 6 17.41 -11.50 20.51
N VAL A 7 16.59 -12.34 19.90
CA VAL A 7 16.00 -12.08 18.59
C VAL A 7 15.00 -10.97 18.81
N ALA A 8 15.42 -9.74 18.55
CA ALA A 8 14.52 -8.59 18.58
C ALA A 8 13.31 -8.92 17.69
N SER A 9 12.14 -9.10 18.28
CA SER A 9 10.92 -9.40 17.54
C SER A 9 10.67 -8.25 16.56
N LYS A 10 10.59 -8.56 15.27
CA LYS A 10 10.42 -7.58 14.21
C LYS A 10 9.08 -6.87 14.42
N LYS A 11 9.11 -5.54 14.62
CA LYS A 11 7.90 -4.73 14.79
C LYS A 11 6.99 -4.87 13.57
N PRO A 12 5.65 -4.89 13.73
CA PRO A 12 4.73 -4.77 12.60
C PRO A 12 4.93 -3.44 11.87
N THR A 13 4.47 -3.38 10.64
CA THR A 13 4.54 -2.17 9.81
C THR A 13 3.21 -1.43 9.82
N VAL A 14 3.27 -0.10 9.84
CA VAL A 14 2.10 0.76 9.65
C VAL A 14 2.41 1.83 8.62
N PHE A 15 1.52 1.99 7.64
CA PHE A 15 1.59 3.07 6.66
C PHE A 15 0.63 4.18 7.07
N ILE A 16 1.12 5.43 7.08
CA ILE A 16 0.29 6.62 7.29
C ILE A 16 0.09 7.30 5.95
N SER A 17 -1.12 7.18 5.42
CA SER A 17 -1.58 7.81 4.17
C SER A 17 -2.27 9.13 4.50
N TYR A 18 -1.75 10.24 4.00
CA TYR A 18 -2.24 11.59 4.31
C TYR A 18 -1.92 12.58 3.18
N CYS A 19 -2.64 13.68 3.13
CA CYS A 19 -2.33 14.76 2.21
C CYS A 19 -1.32 15.74 2.86
N GLN A 20 -0.09 15.82 2.32
CA GLN A 20 0.98 16.66 2.87
C GLN A 20 0.60 18.15 2.96
N ARG A 21 -0.32 18.62 2.11
CA ARG A 21 -0.69 20.04 2.05
C ARG A 21 -1.52 20.50 3.25
N ASP A 22 -2.28 19.59 3.88
CA ASP A 22 -3.26 19.96 4.91
C ASP A 22 -3.19 19.14 6.20
N CYS A 23 -2.38 18.08 6.26
CA CYS A 23 -2.40 17.13 7.36
C CYS A 23 -1.03 16.70 7.93
N ASN A 24 0.03 17.46 7.71
CA ASN A 24 1.36 17.12 8.22
C ASN A 24 1.38 16.93 9.75
N ALA A 25 0.73 17.81 10.50
CA ALA A 25 0.72 17.75 11.98
C ALA A 25 0.13 16.44 12.49
N TYR A 26 -1.01 16.00 11.94
CA TYR A 26 -1.62 14.72 12.32
C TYR A 26 -0.71 13.53 11.98
N ALA A 27 -0.02 13.56 10.85
CA ALA A 27 0.89 12.51 10.45
C ALA A 27 2.16 12.47 11.33
N ASP A 28 2.68 13.66 11.72
CA ASP A 28 3.83 13.78 12.62
C ASP A 28 3.49 13.25 14.04
N ASP A 29 2.31 13.57 14.55
CA ASP A 29 1.82 13.09 15.84
C ASP A 29 1.62 11.55 15.82
N LEU A 30 0.96 11.03 14.78
CA LEU A 30 0.76 9.58 14.61
C LEU A 30 2.09 8.83 14.50
N GLU A 31 3.05 9.34 13.75
CA GLU A 31 4.39 8.73 13.64
C GLU A 31 5.07 8.70 15.01
N THR A 32 5.02 9.80 15.75
CA THR A 32 5.61 9.88 17.10
C THR A 32 4.99 8.86 18.05
N GLU A 33 3.65 8.76 18.07
CA GLU A 33 2.93 7.89 19.00
C GLU A 33 3.07 6.40 18.63
N LEU A 34 3.25 6.06 17.33
CA LEU A 34 3.30 4.68 16.85
C LEU A 34 4.73 4.12 16.73
N SER A 35 5.77 4.95 16.68
CA SER A 35 7.15 4.52 16.41
C SER A 35 7.72 3.53 17.43
N ASP A 36 7.23 3.55 18.68
CA ASP A 36 7.65 2.59 19.70
C ASP A 36 7.17 1.16 19.41
N TYR A 37 6.05 1.02 18.71
CA TYR A 37 5.36 -0.25 18.46
C TYR A 37 5.46 -0.74 17.03
N PHE A 38 5.66 0.16 16.07
CA PHE A 38 5.63 -0.12 14.64
C PHE A 38 6.88 0.39 13.93
N THR A 39 7.16 -0.24 12.79
CA THR A 39 7.95 0.40 11.74
C THR A 39 7.01 1.29 10.95
N VAL A 40 7.04 2.59 11.22
CA VAL A 40 6.16 3.57 10.56
C VAL A 40 6.70 3.90 9.18
N LYS A 41 5.80 3.93 8.18
CA LYS A 41 6.07 4.37 6.81
C LYS A 41 5.13 5.49 6.42
N ARG A 42 5.67 6.49 5.78
CA ARG A 42 4.95 7.58 5.09
C ARG A 42 5.84 8.19 4.01
N ASP A 43 5.26 8.86 3.05
CA ASP A 43 5.96 9.41 1.89
C ASP A 43 7.11 10.37 2.25
N LYS A 44 7.00 11.15 3.35
CA LYS A 44 8.03 12.10 3.79
C LYS A 44 9.30 11.44 4.38
N SER A 45 9.20 10.21 4.89
CA SER A 45 10.27 9.60 5.70
C SER A 45 11.10 8.54 4.99
N LYS A 46 10.73 8.07 3.80
CA LYS A 46 11.36 6.91 3.15
C LYS A 46 11.66 7.03 1.66
N LEU A 47 11.20 8.08 0.98
CA LEU A 47 11.59 8.31 -0.41
C LEU A 47 13.04 8.75 -0.48
N ILE A 48 13.89 7.91 -1.05
CA ILE A 48 15.25 8.26 -1.42
C ILE A 48 15.21 8.98 -2.78
N PRO A 49 16.04 9.99 -3.03
CA PRO A 49 16.11 10.59 -4.36
C PRO A 49 16.28 9.52 -5.43
N ASN A 50 15.41 9.53 -6.46
CA ASN A 50 15.28 8.57 -7.56
C ASN A 50 14.41 7.32 -7.29
N ASP A 51 13.74 7.19 -6.15
CA ASP A 51 12.73 6.15 -5.99
C ASP A 51 11.50 6.43 -6.86
N ASP A 52 10.89 5.37 -7.40
CA ASP A 52 9.61 5.50 -8.08
C ASP A 52 8.50 5.68 -7.05
N ILE A 53 7.87 6.87 -7.07
CA ILE A 53 6.80 7.21 -6.15
C ILE A 53 5.58 6.28 -6.30
N TYR A 54 5.36 5.72 -7.48
CA TYR A 54 4.23 4.82 -7.73
C TYR A 54 4.48 3.43 -7.16
N ASP A 55 5.72 2.94 -7.25
CA ASP A 55 6.12 1.71 -6.55
C ASP A 55 5.96 1.87 -5.03
N PHE A 56 6.35 3.03 -4.49
CA PHE A 56 6.16 3.34 -3.07
C PHE A 56 4.68 3.38 -2.67
N MET A 57 3.82 4.03 -3.47
CA MET A 57 2.37 4.05 -3.19
C MET A 57 1.74 2.67 -3.23
N ALA A 58 2.20 1.79 -4.13
CA ALA A 58 1.72 0.41 -4.17
C ALA A 58 2.16 -0.41 -2.94
N GLU A 59 3.22 -0.01 -2.22
CA GLU A 59 3.64 -0.68 -0.98
C GLU A 59 2.57 -0.65 0.12
N ILE A 60 1.67 0.33 0.12
CA ILE A 60 0.58 0.44 1.11
C ILE A 60 -0.22 -0.86 1.23
N ALA A 61 -0.43 -1.55 0.10
CA ALA A 61 -1.15 -2.81 0.06
C ALA A 61 -0.44 -3.95 0.82
N ASN A 62 0.88 -3.84 1.01
CA ASN A 62 1.71 -4.85 1.63
C ASN A 62 1.96 -4.62 3.13
N GLU A 63 1.54 -3.48 3.65
CA GLU A 63 1.74 -3.16 5.05
C GLU A 63 0.77 -3.92 5.96
N ASP A 64 1.18 -4.15 7.22
CA ASP A 64 0.35 -4.89 8.16
C ASP A 64 -0.87 -4.06 8.59
N TYR A 65 -0.69 -2.74 8.73
CA TYR A 65 -1.74 -1.79 9.06
C TYR A 65 -1.58 -0.50 8.25
N VAL A 66 -2.70 0.20 8.06
CA VAL A 66 -2.75 1.49 7.38
C VAL A 66 -3.61 2.46 8.17
N VAL A 67 -3.11 3.68 8.37
CA VAL A 67 -3.90 4.80 8.88
C VAL A 67 -4.11 5.80 7.75
N ILE A 68 -5.36 6.07 7.41
CA ILE A 68 -5.74 7.09 6.43
C ILE A 68 -6.22 8.32 7.19
N VAL A 69 -5.53 9.47 7.01
CA VAL A 69 -5.98 10.77 7.52
C VAL A 69 -6.77 11.46 6.41
N LEU A 70 -8.08 11.35 6.50
CA LEU A 70 -9.00 11.72 5.43
C LEU A 70 -9.46 13.17 5.55
N THR A 71 -9.00 14.00 4.62
CA THR A 71 -9.32 15.42 4.48
C THR A 71 -9.91 15.73 3.11
N GLU A 72 -10.31 16.97 2.89
CA GLU A 72 -10.67 17.45 1.55
C GLU A 72 -9.48 17.37 0.59
N GLY A 73 -8.29 17.74 1.03
CA GLY A 73 -7.07 17.62 0.21
C GLY A 73 -6.76 16.18 -0.16
N TYR A 74 -6.99 15.24 0.76
CA TYR A 74 -6.82 13.81 0.52
C TYR A 74 -7.66 13.32 -0.66
N VAL A 75 -8.98 13.57 -0.63
CA VAL A 75 -9.89 13.07 -1.68
C VAL A 75 -9.72 13.75 -3.04
N LYS A 76 -8.96 14.85 -3.11
CA LYS A 76 -8.60 15.54 -4.35
C LYS A 76 -7.15 15.28 -4.79
N SER A 77 -6.34 14.60 -3.98
CA SER A 77 -4.96 14.26 -4.29
C SER A 77 -4.88 12.96 -5.07
N LYS A 78 -4.29 13.00 -6.27
CA LYS A 78 -4.11 11.79 -7.09
C LYS A 78 -3.31 10.73 -6.36
N ASN A 79 -2.20 11.11 -5.72
CA ASN A 79 -1.32 10.17 -5.02
C ASN A 79 -2.06 9.50 -3.85
N CYS A 80 -2.74 10.28 -3.00
CA CYS A 80 -3.52 9.72 -1.89
C CYS A 80 -4.64 8.79 -2.37
N MET A 81 -5.29 9.16 -3.47
CA MET A 81 -6.37 8.33 -4.04
C MET A 81 -5.85 7.08 -4.73
N LEU A 82 -4.62 7.06 -5.24
CA LEU A 82 -3.96 5.86 -5.72
C LEU A 82 -3.57 4.92 -4.55
N GLU A 83 -3.00 5.47 -3.48
CA GLU A 83 -2.74 4.69 -2.25
C GLU A 83 -4.01 4.02 -1.75
N MET A 84 -5.10 4.77 -1.66
CA MET A 84 -6.43 4.25 -1.31
C MET A 84 -6.88 3.15 -2.27
N ALA A 85 -6.71 3.35 -3.57
CA ALA A 85 -7.16 2.39 -4.58
C ALA A 85 -6.37 1.07 -4.50
N TYR A 86 -5.05 1.13 -4.34
CA TYR A 86 -4.20 -0.05 -4.14
C TYR A 86 -4.54 -0.79 -2.85
N LEU A 87 -4.79 -0.05 -1.77
CA LEU A 87 -5.25 -0.65 -0.52
C LEU A 87 -6.59 -1.35 -0.69
N ALA A 88 -7.57 -0.68 -1.32
CA ALA A 88 -8.93 -1.20 -1.53
C ALA A 88 -9.01 -2.37 -2.54
N GLU A 89 -7.92 -2.72 -3.21
CA GLU A 89 -7.80 -3.95 -4.00
C GLU A 89 -7.59 -5.19 -3.14
N GLN A 90 -7.14 -5.02 -1.90
CA GLN A 90 -6.92 -6.13 -0.99
C GLN A 90 -8.25 -6.58 -0.38
N GLU A 91 -8.46 -7.90 -0.28
CA GLU A 91 -9.66 -8.46 0.34
C GLU A 91 -9.78 -8.07 1.81
N ASP A 92 -8.64 -7.99 2.51
CA ASP A 92 -8.53 -7.67 3.93
C ASP A 92 -8.36 -6.15 4.24
N TRP A 93 -8.50 -5.29 3.24
CA TRP A 93 -8.28 -3.85 3.41
C TRP A 93 -9.06 -3.25 4.58
N SER A 94 -10.26 -3.76 4.80
CA SER A 94 -11.16 -3.26 5.84
C SER A 94 -10.69 -3.60 7.26
N GLU A 95 -9.86 -4.62 7.43
CA GLU A 95 -9.29 -5.05 8.70
C GLU A 95 -7.97 -4.34 9.00
N LYS A 96 -7.23 -4.02 7.92
CA LYS A 96 -5.95 -3.31 7.99
C LYS A 96 -6.12 -1.80 8.15
N ALA A 97 -7.14 -1.21 7.50
CA ALA A 97 -7.30 0.22 7.41
C ALA A 97 -8.04 0.80 8.62
N MET A 98 -7.44 1.80 9.23
CA MET A 98 -8.07 2.71 10.18
C MET A 98 -8.18 4.09 9.55
N ILE A 99 -9.39 4.66 9.52
CA ILE A 99 -9.65 5.92 8.85
C ILE A 99 -9.98 6.97 9.90
N LEU A 100 -9.13 8.00 9.99
CA LEU A 100 -9.34 9.20 10.77
C LEU A 100 -9.95 10.26 9.85
N VAL A 101 -11.24 10.48 9.97
CA VAL A 101 -11.96 11.49 9.17
C VAL A 101 -11.85 12.85 9.86
N ILE A 102 -11.12 13.77 9.24
CA ILE A 102 -10.99 15.15 9.71
C ILE A 102 -12.10 16.03 9.14
N ASP A 103 -12.42 15.84 7.86
CA ASP A 103 -13.53 16.53 7.21
C ASP A 103 -14.79 15.67 7.25
N GLU A 104 -15.63 15.87 8.27
CA GLU A 104 -16.87 15.10 8.45
C GLU A 104 -17.92 15.34 7.37
N THR A 105 -17.76 16.34 6.51
CA THR A 105 -18.68 16.56 5.37
C THR A 105 -18.70 15.36 4.42
N ILE A 106 -17.67 14.52 4.44
CA ILE A 106 -17.59 13.28 3.65
C ILE A 106 -18.73 12.28 3.98
N TYR A 107 -19.36 12.40 5.13
CA TYR A 107 -20.53 11.57 5.46
C TYR A 107 -21.79 12.04 4.73
N CYS A 108 -21.83 13.29 4.26
CA CYS A 108 -22.96 13.83 3.49
C CYS A 108 -23.02 13.21 2.09
N ILE A 109 -24.23 12.84 1.65
CA ILE A 109 -24.44 12.23 0.32
C ILE A 109 -23.98 13.15 -0.80
N ASN A 110 -24.32 14.45 -0.72
CA ASN A 110 -23.94 15.42 -1.76
C ASN A 110 -22.42 15.50 -1.91
N ARG A 111 -21.68 15.50 -0.80
CA ARG A 111 -20.23 15.53 -0.83
C ARG A 111 -19.63 14.31 -1.51
N LYS A 112 -20.17 13.12 -1.26
CA LYS A 112 -19.76 11.89 -1.94
C LYS A 112 -19.98 11.96 -3.44
N ILE A 113 -21.15 12.48 -3.86
CA ILE A 113 -21.46 12.67 -5.28
C ILE A 113 -20.47 13.65 -5.92
N GLU A 114 -20.19 14.78 -5.28
CA GLU A 114 -19.17 15.75 -5.76
C GLU A 114 -17.80 15.11 -5.96
N ILE A 115 -17.34 14.26 -5.04
CA ILE A 115 -16.07 13.55 -5.15
C ILE A 115 -16.10 12.58 -6.33
N LEU A 116 -17.18 11.81 -6.49
CA LEU A 116 -17.35 10.89 -7.62
C LEU A 116 -17.35 11.64 -8.96
N GLU A 117 -18.08 12.76 -9.05
CA GLU A 117 -18.14 13.60 -10.25
C GLU A 117 -16.78 14.21 -10.57
N TYR A 118 -16.04 14.68 -9.57
CA TYR A 118 -14.70 15.22 -9.75
C TYR A 118 -13.78 14.20 -10.46
N TRP A 119 -13.71 12.98 -9.97
CA TRP A 119 -12.82 11.97 -10.55
C TRP A 119 -13.29 11.47 -11.92
N LYS A 120 -14.61 11.37 -12.14
CA LYS A 120 -15.16 11.11 -13.47
C LYS A 120 -14.81 12.21 -14.46
N ALA A 121 -14.86 13.48 -14.04
CA ALA A 121 -14.48 14.61 -14.88
C ALA A 121 -12.98 14.59 -15.23
N GLN A 122 -12.09 14.27 -14.26
CA GLN A 122 -10.66 14.11 -14.53
C GLN A 122 -10.39 13.03 -15.58
N LYS A 123 -11.03 11.87 -15.44
CA LYS A 123 -10.92 10.78 -16.44
C LYS A 123 -11.40 11.24 -17.82
N LYS A 124 -12.58 11.83 -17.91
CA LYS A 124 -13.12 12.32 -19.18
C LYS A 124 -12.22 13.36 -19.85
N GLN A 125 -11.63 14.25 -19.07
CA GLN A 125 -10.68 15.24 -19.58
C GLN A 125 -9.43 14.57 -20.16
N ASN A 126 -8.88 13.58 -19.49
CA ASN A 126 -7.72 12.83 -19.98
C ASN A 126 -8.06 12.06 -21.26
N ASP A 127 -9.22 11.39 -21.34
CA ASP A 127 -9.67 10.67 -22.53
C ASP A 127 -9.78 11.62 -23.73
N LEU A 128 -10.31 12.84 -23.53
CA LEU A 128 -10.38 13.87 -24.59
C LEU A 128 -8.99 14.35 -25.04
N LEU A 129 -8.01 14.41 -24.14
CA LEU A 129 -6.62 14.76 -24.51
C LEU A 129 -6.00 13.66 -25.33
N ILE A 130 -6.20 12.38 -24.99
CA ILE A 130 -5.71 11.24 -25.77
C ILE A 130 -6.24 11.26 -27.21
N GLU A 131 -7.51 11.66 -27.41
CA GLU A 131 -8.13 11.77 -28.73
C GLU A 131 -7.54 12.92 -29.57
N LYS A 132 -7.20 14.04 -28.93
CA LYS A 132 -6.78 15.28 -29.61
C LYS A 132 -5.28 15.36 -29.86
N GLU A 133 -4.47 14.86 -28.91
CA GLU A 133 -3.04 15.05 -28.91
C GLU A 133 -2.32 13.94 -29.68
N SER A 134 -1.35 14.34 -30.50
CA SER A 134 -0.48 13.40 -31.20
C SER A 134 0.84 13.12 -30.45
N VAL A 135 1.15 13.97 -29.47
CA VAL A 135 2.41 13.92 -28.68
C VAL A 135 2.09 13.58 -27.22
N GLY A 136 2.98 12.85 -26.56
CA GLY A 136 2.83 12.51 -25.14
C GLY A 136 1.78 11.44 -24.85
N LYS A 137 1.43 10.60 -25.83
CA LYS A 137 0.42 9.55 -25.67
C LYS A 137 0.74 8.57 -24.55
N ASP A 138 2.00 8.23 -24.35
CA ASP A 138 2.40 7.31 -23.28
C ASP A 138 2.14 7.91 -21.90
N ILE A 139 2.40 9.22 -21.72
CA ILE A 139 2.10 9.94 -20.49
C ILE A 139 0.58 9.96 -20.24
N LEU A 140 -0.21 10.26 -21.27
CA LEU A 140 -1.66 10.31 -21.15
C LEU A 140 -2.27 8.92 -20.92
N ASN A 141 -1.73 7.87 -21.52
CA ASN A 141 -2.16 6.50 -21.28
C ASN A 141 -1.83 6.05 -19.85
N GLN A 142 -0.65 6.38 -19.34
CA GLN A 142 -0.30 6.11 -17.95
C GLN A 142 -1.24 6.85 -16.98
N GLU A 143 -1.53 8.12 -17.25
CA GLU A 143 -2.50 8.89 -16.46
C GLU A 143 -3.90 8.26 -16.50
N LYS A 144 -4.32 7.73 -17.66
CA LYS A 144 -5.59 7.01 -17.82
C LYS A 144 -5.65 5.79 -16.90
N GLU A 145 -4.60 4.98 -16.84
CA GLU A 145 -4.53 3.81 -15.96
C GLU A 145 -4.73 4.19 -14.49
N TYR A 146 -4.08 5.27 -14.04
CA TYR A 146 -4.24 5.77 -12.68
C TYR A 146 -5.67 6.24 -12.38
N LEU A 147 -6.26 7.01 -13.30
CA LEU A 147 -7.63 7.50 -13.16
C LEU A 147 -8.65 6.36 -13.20
N GLU A 148 -8.41 5.32 -13.97
CA GLU A 148 -9.25 4.11 -14.00
C GLU A 148 -9.15 3.33 -12.69
N CYS A 149 -7.95 3.17 -12.14
CA CYS A 149 -7.73 2.52 -10.85
C CYS A 149 -8.51 3.25 -9.73
N ILE A 150 -8.39 4.58 -9.65
CA ILE A 150 -9.12 5.38 -8.67
C ILE A 150 -10.63 5.23 -8.84
N ASN A 151 -11.16 5.48 -10.06
CA ASN A 151 -12.59 5.45 -10.31
C ASN A 151 -13.22 4.08 -10.03
N LYS A 152 -12.49 2.99 -10.26
CA LYS A 152 -12.95 1.62 -10.01
C LYS A 152 -13.21 1.35 -8.51
N ARG A 153 -12.44 1.97 -7.61
CA ARG A 153 -12.48 1.69 -6.18
C ARG A 153 -13.15 2.76 -5.33
N LEU A 154 -13.28 3.96 -5.87
CA LEU A 154 -13.74 5.13 -5.12
C LEU A 154 -15.13 4.97 -4.49
N GLU A 155 -16.11 4.49 -5.25
CA GLU A 155 -17.48 4.30 -4.73
C GLU A 155 -17.49 3.29 -3.57
N PHE A 156 -16.79 2.17 -3.73
CA PHE A 156 -16.66 1.15 -2.69
C PHE A 156 -16.00 1.70 -1.42
N PHE A 157 -14.97 2.50 -1.57
CA PHE A 157 -14.29 3.16 -0.45
C PHE A 157 -15.21 4.14 0.28
N LEU A 158 -15.91 5.02 -0.44
CA LEU A 158 -16.85 5.99 0.14
C LEU A 158 -18.02 5.31 0.87
N LEU A 159 -18.52 4.18 0.36
CA LEU A 159 -19.49 3.35 1.03
C LEU A 159 -18.92 2.70 2.30
N GLY A 160 -17.67 2.23 2.24
CA GLY A 160 -16.96 1.66 3.38
C GLY A 160 -16.80 2.64 4.54
N ILE A 161 -16.45 3.90 4.25
CA ILE A 161 -16.36 4.97 5.26
C ILE A 161 -17.71 5.19 5.94
N SER A 162 -18.80 5.21 5.18
CA SER A 162 -20.13 5.48 5.70
C SER A 162 -20.65 4.45 6.70
N ARG A 163 -20.07 3.28 6.73
CA ARG A 163 -20.46 2.17 7.60
C ARG A 163 -19.59 2.07 8.86
N ARG A 164 -18.63 3.00 9.03
CA ARG A 164 -17.68 2.99 10.14
C ARG A 164 -17.92 4.16 11.07
N LEU A 165 -17.67 3.94 12.36
CA LEU A 165 -17.55 5.04 13.31
C LEU A 165 -16.27 5.81 12.98
N ASN A 166 -16.31 7.13 13.14
CA ASN A 166 -15.12 7.97 13.06
C ASN A 166 -14.37 7.89 14.40
N PRO A 167 -13.27 7.15 14.50
CA PRO A 167 -12.50 7.07 15.73
C PRO A 167 -11.68 8.36 15.93
N SER A 168 -11.45 8.74 17.19
CA SER A 168 -10.44 9.76 17.48
C SER A 168 -9.03 9.22 17.22
N GLN A 169 -8.04 10.12 17.03
CA GLN A 169 -6.64 9.73 16.91
C GLN A 169 -6.18 8.83 18.06
N ILE A 170 -6.50 9.20 19.30
CA ILE A 170 -6.18 8.42 20.51
C ILE A 170 -6.79 7.01 20.44
N THR A 171 -8.00 6.87 19.92
CA THR A 171 -8.63 5.56 19.75
C THR A 171 -7.88 4.70 18.74
N ILE A 172 -7.43 5.29 17.61
CA ILE A 172 -6.63 4.61 16.59
C ILE A 172 -5.31 4.13 17.19
N VAL A 173 -4.58 5.01 17.87
CA VAL A 173 -3.28 4.68 18.47
C VAL A 173 -3.42 3.57 19.51
N ASN A 174 -4.41 3.63 20.39
CA ASN A 174 -4.66 2.61 21.40
C ASN A 174 -4.98 1.24 20.76
N GLU A 175 -5.83 1.22 19.74
CA GLU A 175 -6.19 -0.03 19.05
C GLU A 175 -5.00 -0.61 18.29
N LEU A 176 -4.22 0.20 17.58
CA LEU A 176 -3.00 -0.25 16.92
C LEU A 176 -1.97 -0.77 17.89
N THR A 177 -1.74 -0.06 19.02
CA THR A 177 -0.82 -0.51 20.07
C THR A 177 -1.25 -1.86 20.65
N ARG A 178 -2.56 -2.06 20.87
CA ARG A 178 -3.11 -3.35 21.31
C ARG A 178 -2.84 -4.45 20.27
N LYS A 179 -3.04 -4.15 18.99
CA LYS A 179 -2.75 -5.09 17.88
C LYS A 179 -1.26 -5.41 17.79
N ALA A 180 -0.38 -4.41 17.94
CA ALA A 180 1.08 -4.62 17.90
C ALA A 180 1.57 -5.54 19.02
N ARG A 181 1.03 -5.42 20.22
CA ARG A 181 1.39 -6.29 21.37
C ARG A 181 1.04 -7.76 21.12
N ASN A 182 0.02 -8.02 20.31
CA ASN A 182 -0.46 -9.36 19.98
C ASN A 182 0.05 -9.83 18.59
N TYR A 183 0.93 -9.06 17.96
CA TYR A 183 1.35 -9.31 16.61
C TYR A 183 2.36 -10.45 16.53
N LYS A 184 2.00 -11.50 15.80
CA LYS A 184 2.82 -12.65 15.53
C LYS A 184 3.03 -12.78 14.02
N ARG A 185 3.98 -11.99 13.50
CA ARG A 185 4.23 -11.89 12.06
C ARG A 185 4.63 -13.23 11.42
N ASP A 186 5.37 -14.04 12.19
CA ASP A 186 5.97 -15.27 11.67
C ASP A 186 5.01 -16.48 11.70
N GLU A 187 3.81 -16.32 12.25
CA GLU A 187 2.81 -17.39 12.40
C GLU A 187 1.61 -17.27 11.43
N ASN A 188 1.64 -16.37 10.43
CA ASN A 188 0.56 -16.35 9.44
C ASN A 188 0.71 -17.54 8.46
N PRO A 189 -0.15 -18.57 8.56
CA PRO A 189 -0.01 -19.79 7.76
C PRO A 189 0.03 -19.54 6.26
N ALA A 190 -0.75 -18.57 5.78
CA ALA A 190 -0.81 -18.23 4.36
C ALA A 190 0.51 -17.61 3.84
N ILE A 191 1.25 -16.88 4.70
CA ILE A 191 2.55 -16.33 4.33
C ILE A 191 3.58 -17.46 4.30
N VAL A 192 3.60 -18.33 5.32
CA VAL A 192 4.53 -19.46 5.40
C VAL A 192 4.34 -20.41 4.23
N GLU A 193 3.08 -20.72 3.87
CA GLU A 193 2.77 -21.53 2.70
C GLU A 193 3.19 -20.81 1.40
N GLY A 194 2.93 -19.51 1.29
CA GLY A 194 3.34 -18.71 0.14
C GLY A 194 4.87 -18.67 -0.03
N GLU A 195 5.63 -18.55 1.05
CA GLU A 195 7.10 -18.61 1.02
C GLU A 195 7.61 -19.95 0.49
N GLN A 196 7.03 -21.04 0.95
CA GLN A 196 7.42 -22.36 0.47
C GLN A 196 7.09 -22.54 -1.02
N ARG A 197 5.92 -22.12 -1.46
CA ARG A 197 5.51 -22.18 -2.87
C ARG A 197 6.44 -21.38 -3.78
N VAL A 198 6.81 -20.16 -3.38
CA VAL A 198 7.76 -19.32 -4.14
C VAL A 198 9.14 -19.96 -4.19
N LYS A 199 9.65 -20.49 -3.07
CA LYS A 199 10.94 -21.19 -3.02
C LYS A 199 10.96 -22.42 -3.92
N ASP A 200 9.93 -23.25 -3.86
CA ASP A 200 9.84 -24.46 -4.68
C ASP A 200 9.72 -24.12 -6.18
N TYR A 201 8.98 -23.07 -6.51
CA TYR A 201 8.87 -22.60 -7.89
C TYR A 201 10.21 -22.11 -8.43
N LEU A 202 10.91 -21.25 -7.70
CA LEU A 202 12.22 -20.73 -8.12
C LEU A 202 13.30 -21.80 -8.15
N LYS A 203 13.24 -22.78 -7.25
CA LYS A 203 14.17 -23.93 -7.25
C LYS A 203 14.04 -24.76 -8.53
N ASN A 204 12.83 -24.92 -9.03
CA ASN A 204 12.56 -25.76 -10.20
C ASN A 204 12.70 -25.00 -11.53
N ASN A 205 12.51 -23.69 -11.52
CA ASN A 205 12.41 -22.86 -12.73
C ASN A 205 13.50 -21.79 -12.86
N GLY A 206 14.39 -21.66 -11.86
CA GLY A 206 15.47 -20.68 -11.85
C GLY A 206 14.99 -19.24 -11.63
N GLU A 207 15.68 -18.31 -12.26
CA GLU A 207 15.44 -16.87 -12.15
C GLU A 207 14.10 -16.47 -12.81
N LYS A 208 13.25 -15.71 -12.08
CA LYS A 208 11.91 -15.29 -12.52
C LYS A 208 11.57 -13.85 -12.15
N THR A 209 10.74 -13.21 -12.97
CA THR A 209 10.17 -11.90 -12.68
C THR A 209 9.03 -12.01 -11.67
N MET A 210 8.65 -10.88 -11.06
CA MET A 210 7.49 -10.82 -10.16
C MET A 210 6.20 -11.25 -10.85
N THR A 211 6.02 -10.89 -12.13
CA THR A 211 4.84 -11.25 -12.92
C THR A 211 4.75 -12.77 -13.11
N GLU A 212 5.84 -13.42 -13.53
CA GLU A 212 5.88 -14.87 -13.68
C GLU A 212 5.58 -15.60 -12.36
N ILE A 213 6.15 -15.13 -11.23
CA ILE A 213 5.88 -15.70 -9.90
C ILE A 213 4.39 -15.56 -9.54
N THR A 214 3.81 -14.40 -9.82
CA THR A 214 2.41 -14.08 -9.50
C THR A 214 1.46 -14.94 -10.29
N ASP A 215 1.66 -15.03 -11.61
CA ASP A 215 0.76 -15.72 -12.54
C ASP A 215 0.83 -17.24 -12.35
N GLU A 216 2.03 -17.80 -12.31
CA GLU A 216 2.23 -19.26 -12.20
C GLU A 216 1.79 -19.81 -10.84
N LEU A 217 1.94 -19.05 -9.77
CA LEU A 217 1.50 -19.46 -8.45
C LEU A 217 0.03 -19.07 -8.14
N ASN A 218 -0.64 -18.42 -9.10
CA ASN A 218 -2.01 -17.91 -8.93
C ASN A 218 -2.17 -17.14 -7.62
N MET A 219 -1.20 -16.25 -7.33
CA MET A 219 -1.21 -15.39 -6.16
C MET A 219 -1.68 -13.99 -6.55
N SER A 220 -2.26 -13.24 -5.61
CA SER A 220 -2.45 -11.81 -5.85
C SER A 220 -1.09 -11.10 -5.93
N LYS A 221 -0.99 -10.04 -6.72
CA LYS A 221 0.25 -9.22 -6.83
C LYS A 221 0.77 -8.78 -5.46
N ALA A 222 -0.14 -8.40 -4.56
CA ALA A 222 0.21 -8.02 -3.20
C ALA A 222 0.79 -9.18 -2.38
N SER A 223 0.17 -10.36 -2.45
CA SER A 223 0.66 -11.55 -1.75
C SER A 223 2.03 -11.97 -2.26
N SER A 224 2.23 -11.98 -3.59
CA SER A 224 3.53 -12.31 -4.20
C SER A 224 4.60 -11.31 -3.78
N THR A 225 4.31 -10.01 -3.83
CA THR A 225 5.25 -8.95 -3.41
C THR A 225 5.62 -9.10 -1.94
N ARG A 226 4.65 -9.37 -1.07
CA ARG A 226 4.88 -9.56 0.37
C ARG A 226 5.77 -10.76 0.65
N VAL A 227 5.50 -11.89 0.02
CA VAL A 227 6.28 -13.13 0.17
C VAL A 227 7.70 -12.95 -0.36
N VAL A 228 7.86 -12.44 -1.58
CA VAL A 228 9.18 -12.21 -2.19
C VAL A 228 10.01 -11.25 -1.34
N ARG A 229 9.39 -10.17 -0.85
CA ARG A 229 10.08 -9.21 0.02
C ARG A 229 10.54 -9.86 1.33
N LYS A 230 9.71 -10.67 1.97
CA LYS A 230 10.09 -11.39 3.18
C LYS A 230 11.29 -12.32 2.94
N LEU A 231 11.31 -13.00 1.79
CA LEU A 231 12.42 -13.87 1.40
C LEU A 231 13.71 -13.10 1.04
N LEU A 232 13.57 -11.88 0.49
CA LEU A 232 14.72 -10.96 0.30
C LEU A 232 15.27 -10.47 1.66
N ASP A 233 14.38 -10.07 2.57
CA ASP A 233 14.74 -9.58 3.91
C ASP A 233 15.44 -10.69 4.75
N SER A 234 15.05 -11.96 4.56
CA SER A 234 15.71 -13.12 5.19
C SER A 234 16.96 -13.59 4.45
N ALA A 235 17.35 -12.91 3.38
CA ALA A 235 18.47 -13.26 2.50
C ALA A 235 18.38 -14.66 1.87
N GLU A 236 17.19 -15.21 1.73
CA GLU A 236 16.93 -16.47 1.02
C GLU A 236 16.79 -16.26 -0.49
N LEU A 237 16.37 -15.07 -0.90
CA LEU A 237 16.37 -14.65 -2.29
C LEU A 237 17.39 -13.55 -2.56
N GLU A 238 17.74 -13.39 -3.81
CA GLU A 238 18.43 -12.21 -4.32
C GLU A 238 17.68 -11.63 -5.50
N GLN A 239 17.72 -10.31 -5.59
CA GLN A 239 17.17 -9.54 -6.69
C GLN A 239 18.27 -9.24 -7.69
N ILE A 240 18.01 -9.53 -8.96
CA ILE A 240 18.94 -9.30 -10.06
C ILE A 240 18.36 -8.21 -10.95
N TYR A 241 19.20 -7.26 -11.33
CA TYR A 241 18.84 -6.19 -12.26
C TYR A 241 19.31 -6.59 -13.66
N GLY A 242 18.36 -6.81 -14.58
CA GLY A 242 18.67 -6.98 -16.00
C GLY A 242 18.94 -5.65 -16.71
N SER A 243 19.21 -5.72 -18.01
CA SER A 243 19.31 -4.52 -18.85
C SER A 243 17.92 -3.86 -18.97
N GLY A 244 17.77 -2.67 -18.38
CA GLY A 244 16.51 -1.93 -18.27
C GLY A 244 15.88 -2.01 -16.88
N THR A 245 14.57 -1.77 -16.79
CA THR A 245 13.80 -1.76 -15.52
C THR A 245 13.36 -3.15 -15.05
N HIS A 246 13.74 -4.22 -15.74
CA HIS A 246 13.30 -5.57 -15.39
C HIS A 246 14.07 -6.11 -14.18
N LYS A 247 13.34 -6.40 -13.12
CA LYS A 247 13.83 -7.03 -11.90
C LYS A 247 13.45 -8.50 -11.91
N THR A 248 14.43 -9.38 -11.65
CA THR A 248 14.21 -10.82 -11.49
C THR A 248 14.67 -11.28 -10.12
N TYR A 249 14.18 -12.43 -9.69
CA TYR A 249 14.45 -13.00 -8.37
C TYR A 249 14.91 -14.44 -8.52
N ARG A 250 15.91 -14.84 -7.74
CA ARG A 250 16.37 -16.23 -7.65
C ARG A 250 16.70 -16.61 -6.22
N LEU A 251 16.74 -17.91 -5.94
CA LEU A 251 17.26 -18.41 -4.67
C LEU A 251 18.76 -18.10 -4.54
N ARG A 252 19.19 -17.71 -3.36
CA ARG A 252 20.63 -17.64 -3.06
C ARG A 252 21.18 -19.04 -2.92
N ASP A 253 22.29 -19.30 -3.60
CA ASP A 253 23.10 -20.47 -3.34
C ASP A 253 23.68 -20.37 -1.91
N LYS A 254 23.52 -21.45 -1.11
CA LYS A 254 24.04 -21.53 0.25
C LYS A 254 25.52 -21.82 0.25
#